data_1f6578bc7769feb70483ee382bdb0f32
#
_entry.id   1f6578bc7769feb70483ee382bdb0f32
#
_cell.length_a   1.000
_cell.length_b   1.000
_cell.length_c   1.000
_cell.angle_alpha   90.00
_cell.angle_beta   90.00
_cell.angle_gamma   90.00
#
_symmetry.space_group_name_H-M   'P 1'
#
loop_
_entity.id
_entity.type
_entity.pdbx_description
1 polymer ?
#
loop_
_entity_poly.entity_id
_entity_poly.type
_entity_poly.pdbx_seq_one_letter_code
_entity_poly.pdbx_strand_id
1 'polypeptide(L)'
;MKNLFSILIVALVAAAAVGCCACRKGKNNKPLVGTEWQLMKMMGQQVDIDDDKFVFVFSEDGRFSGVAACTRMMGDYTTTDKGAIKFGALAGTRMVCPKMQYEADFTRIIHQATHFEIDGDLLLILSNGERQLVFKAK
;
A
#
# COMPACT_ATOMS: atom_id res chain seq x y z
N MET A 1 1.00 -38.29 45.11
CA MET A 1 0.14 -37.07 45.05
C MET A 1 0.92 -35.78 44.74
N LYS A 2 2.18 -35.67 45.07
CA LYS A 2 2.96 -34.44 44.78
C LYS A 2 3.31 -34.22 43.32
N ASN A 3 3.32 -35.24 42.49
CA ASN A 3 3.72 -35.16 41.09
C ASN A 3 2.58 -34.80 40.13
N LEU A 4 1.32 -35.00 40.53
CA LEU A 4 0.16 -34.63 39.72
C LEU A 4 -0.14 -33.13 39.71
N PHE A 5 0.19 -32.45 40.79
CA PHE A 5 0.05 -30.99 40.89
C PHE A 5 1.08 -30.23 40.08
N SER A 6 2.29 -30.73 39.98
CA SER A 6 3.34 -30.15 39.16
C SER A 6 3.07 -30.26 37.65
N ILE A 7 2.45 -31.35 37.21
CA ILE A 7 2.12 -31.58 35.80
C ILE A 7 0.97 -30.68 35.34
N LEU A 8 0.02 -30.42 36.26
CA LEU A 8 -1.09 -29.49 35.95
C LEU A 8 -0.66 -28.02 35.80
N ILE A 9 0.31 -27.60 36.58
CA ILE A 9 0.83 -26.22 36.50
C ILE A 9 1.65 -26.01 35.24
N VAL A 10 2.44 -26.99 34.78
CA VAL A 10 3.21 -26.94 33.56
C VAL A 10 2.31 -26.92 32.31
N ALA A 11 1.18 -27.65 32.35
CA ALA A 11 0.23 -27.64 31.23
C ALA A 11 -0.52 -26.32 31.10
N LEU A 12 -0.73 -25.59 32.21
CA LEU A 12 -1.41 -24.29 32.17
C LEU A 12 -0.53 -23.16 31.63
N VAL A 13 0.79 -23.24 31.81
CA VAL A 13 1.75 -22.23 31.32
C VAL A 13 2.02 -22.39 29.83
N ALA A 14 1.94 -23.61 29.29
CA ALA A 14 2.13 -23.86 27.87
C ALA A 14 0.96 -23.37 26.98
N ALA A 15 -0.24 -23.21 27.53
CA ALA A 15 -1.41 -22.73 26.81
C ALA A 15 -1.45 -21.21 26.62
N ALA A 16 -0.63 -20.44 27.34
CA ALA A 16 -0.62 -18.99 27.28
C ALA A 16 0.31 -18.41 26.19
N ALA A 17 1.12 -19.23 25.52
CA ALA A 17 2.12 -18.77 24.55
C ALA A 17 1.71 -18.84 23.08
N VAL A 18 0.49 -19.27 22.75
CA VAL A 18 0.04 -19.45 21.36
C VAL A 18 -1.01 -18.41 20.93
N GLY A 19 -1.03 -17.27 21.56
CA GLY A 19 -2.05 -16.31 21.22
C GLY A 19 -1.56 -14.91 21.05
N CYS A 20 -0.74 -14.55 20.04
CA CYS A 20 -0.59 -13.13 19.70
C CYS A 20 0.08 -12.78 18.37
N CYS A 21 0.30 -13.69 17.44
CA CYS A 21 0.84 -13.29 16.14
C CYS A 21 -0.18 -13.22 14.99
N ALA A 22 -1.41 -13.63 15.18
CA ALA A 22 -2.44 -13.64 14.14
C ALA A 22 -3.35 -12.40 14.13
N CYS A 23 -3.26 -11.51 15.13
CA CYS A 23 -4.22 -10.41 15.28
C CYS A 23 -3.77 -9.06 14.70
N ARG A 24 -2.68 -8.99 13.95
CA ARG A 24 -2.20 -7.73 13.38
C ARG A 24 -2.55 -7.50 11.91
N LYS A 25 -3.32 -8.39 11.29
CA LYS A 25 -4.03 -8.03 10.06
C LYS A 25 -5.28 -7.29 10.51
N GLY A 26 -5.21 -5.97 10.52
CA GLY A 26 -6.32 -5.12 10.91
C GLY A 26 -7.59 -5.53 10.18
N LYS A 27 -8.64 -5.83 10.90
CA LYS A 27 -9.95 -6.27 10.38
C LYS A 27 -10.62 -5.26 9.46
N ASN A 28 -10.02 -4.08 9.27
CA ASN A 28 -10.59 -2.94 8.55
C ASN A 28 -9.70 -2.43 7.41
N ASN A 29 -8.79 -3.26 6.88
CA ASN A 29 -8.00 -2.87 5.72
C ASN A 29 -8.90 -2.72 4.50
N LYS A 30 -8.79 -1.59 3.82
CA LYS A 30 -9.43 -1.38 2.54
C LYS A 30 -8.79 -2.29 1.48
N PRO A 31 -9.57 -2.88 0.57
CA PRO A 31 -9.00 -3.68 -0.51
C PRO A 31 -8.15 -2.80 -1.44
N LEU A 32 -7.07 -3.36 -1.98
CA LEU A 32 -6.26 -2.67 -2.98
C LEU A 32 -7.09 -2.36 -4.23
N VAL A 33 -7.82 -3.37 -4.71
CA VAL A 33 -8.65 -3.30 -5.92
C VAL A 33 -9.99 -2.64 -5.61
N GLY A 34 -10.41 -1.72 -6.47
CA GLY A 34 -11.70 -1.06 -6.38
C GLY A 34 -11.78 0.13 -5.42
N THR A 35 -10.73 0.38 -4.67
CA THR A 35 -10.63 1.56 -3.79
C THR A 35 -9.98 2.71 -4.54
N GLU A 36 -10.52 3.91 -4.39
CA GLU A 36 -9.89 5.14 -4.87
C GLU A 36 -8.81 5.56 -3.85
N TRP A 37 -7.57 5.61 -4.33
CA TRP A 37 -6.40 5.93 -3.52
C TRP A 37 -5.86 7.30 -3.89
N GLN A 38 -5.90 8.23 -2.95
CA GLN A 38 -5.34 9.57 -3.12
C GLN A 38 -3.94 9.65 -2.52
N LEU A 39 -2.99 10.18 -3.29
CA LEU A 39 -1.62 10.40 -2.83
C LEU A 39 -1.59 11.48 -1.74
N MET A 40 -0.99 11.15 -0.59
CA MET A 40 -0.82 12.06 0.54
C MET A 40 0.62 12.48 0.75
N LYS A 41 1.55 11.53 0.58
CA LYS A 41 2.97 11.77 0.80
C LYS A 41 3.80 11.11 -0.30
N MET A 42 4.89 11.76 -0.64
CA MET A 42 5.90 11.28 -1.57
C MET A 42 7.28 11.50 -0.96
N MET A 43 8.08 10.42 -0.87
CA MET A 43 9.41 10.44 -0.25
C MET A 43 9.42 11.07 1.16
N GLY A 44 8.41 10.74 1.97
CA GLY A 44 8.28 11.24 3.35
C GLY A 44 7.75 12.67 3.49
N GLN A 45 7.55 13.39 2.39
CA GLN A 45 7.03 14.76 2.40
C GLN A 45 5.56 14.78 1.98
N GLN A 46 4.79 15.63 2.63
CA GLN A 46 3.41 15.87 2.24
C GLN A 46 3.36 16.56 0.88
N VAL A 47 2.47 16.07 0.02
CA VAL A 47 2.29 16.63 -1.33
C VAL A 47 1.16 17.67 -1.27
N ASP A 48 1.46 18.89 -1.69
CA ASP A 48 0.47 19.96 -1.82
C ASP A 48 -0.24 19.85 -3.17
N ILE A 49 -1.31 19.10 -3.19
CA ILE A 49 -2.13 18.81 -4.37
C ILE A 49 -3.61 18.94 -4.04
N ASP A 50 -4.39 19.23 -5.07
CA ASP A 50 -5.85 19.32 -4.95
C ASP A 50 -6.48 17.94 -4.69
N ASP A 51 -7.61 17.91 -4.02
CA ASP A 51 -8.29 16.68 -3.57
C ASP A 51 -8.75 15.75 -4.72
N ASP A 52 -8.84 16.26 -5.94
CA ASP A 52 -9.19 15.50 -7.14
C ASP A 52 -7.98 15.05 -7.96
N LYS A 53 -6.76 15.38 -7.51
CA LYS A 53 -5.50 15.05 -8.18
C LYS A 53 -4.77 13.92 -7.47
N PHE A 54 -3.94 13.21 -8.24
CA PHE A 54 -3.21 12.03 -7.76
C PHE A 54 -4.12 10.99 -7.11
N VAL A 55 -5.28 10.76 -7.73
CA VAL A 55 -6.23 9.72 -7.36
C VAL A 55 -6.14 8.58 -8.35
N PHE A 56 -5.88 7.38 -7.84
CA PHE A 56 -5.66 6.17 -8.63
C PHE A 56 -6.52 5.01 -8.15
N VAL A 57 -6.85 4.14 -9.09
CA VAL A 57 -7.61 2.91 -8.85
C VAL A 57 -6.85 1.73 -9.45
N PHE A 58 -6.82 0.64 -8.71
CA PHE A 58 -6.35 -0.66 -9.15
C PHE A 58 -7.57 -1.51 -9.53
N SER A 59 -7.58 -2.05 -10.73
CA SER A 59 -8.67 -2.88 -11.25
C SER A 59 -8.31 -4.37 -11.17
N GLU A 60 -9.31 -5.23 -11.13
CA GLU A 60 -9.12 -6.70 -11.08
C GLU A 60 -8.40 -7.26 -12.31
N ASP A 61 -8.51 -6.59 -13.46
CA ASP A 61 -7.85 -6.96 -14.70
C ASP A 61 -6.35 -6.63 -14.76
N GLY A 62 -5.76 -6.20 -13.63
CA GLY A 62 -4.35 -5.84 -13.55
C GLY A 62 -4.03 -4.45 -14.09
N ARG A 63 -5.00 -3.56 -14.16
CA ARG A 63 -4.81 -2.18 -14.60
C ARG A 63 -4.76 -1.22 -13.44
N PHE A 64 -3.86 -0.26 -13.56
CA PHE A 64 -3.71 0.88 -12.68
C PHE A 64 -4.01 2.15 -13.47
N SER A 65 -4.93 2.95 -13.02
CA SER A 65 -5.35 4.16 -13.73
C SER A 65 -5.76 5.27 -12.77
N GLY A 66 -5.59 6.50 -13.21
CA GLY A 66 -5.98 7.65 -12.42
C GLY A 66 -5.60 8.98 -13.07
N VAL A 67 -5.76 10.02 -12.28
CA VAL A 67 -5.40 11.39 -12.66
C VAL A 67 -4.26 11.84 -11.76
N ALA A 68 -3.12 12.17 -12.35
CA ALA A 68 -2.00 12.81 -11.67
C ALA A 68 -2.23 14.33 -11.55
N ALA A 69 -1.21 15.15 -11.59
CA ALA A 69 -1.38 16.60 -11.46
C ALA A 69 -2.26 17.19 -12.57
N CYS A 70 -1.99 16.83 -13.82
CA CYS A 70 -2.77 17.27 -14.99
C CYS A 70 -2.91 16.19 -16.06
N THR A 71 -2.26 15.06 -15.87
CA THR A 71 -2.21 13.96 -16.83
C THR A 71 -3.07 12.80 -16.34
N ARG A 72 -3.88 12.23 -17.23
CA ARG A 72 -4.48 10.92 -17.00
C ARG A 72 -3.42 9.86 -17.26
N MET A 73 -3.16 9.05 -16.26
CA MET A 73 -2.19 7.96 -16.34
C MET A 73 -2.90 6.62 -16.27
N MET A 74 -2.38 5.67 -17.03
CA MET A 74 -2.80 4.27 -16.98
C MET A 74 -1.60 3.36 -17.24
N GLY A 75 -1.65 2.19 -16.68
CA GLY A 75 -0.63 1.16 -16.87
C GLY A 75 -1.09 -0.17 -16.31
N ASP A 76 -0.21 -1.14 -16.40
CA ASP A 76 -0.45 -2.46 -15.82
C ASP A 76 0.29 -2.58 -14.49
N TYR A 77 -0.24 -3.43 -13.62
CA TYR A 77 0.43 -3.78 -12.38
C TYR A 77 0.29 -5.28 -12.10
N THR A 78 1.21 -5.83 -11.35
CA THR A 78 1.16 -7.19 -10.84
C THR A 78 1.47 -7.21 -9.37
N THR A 79 0.82 -8.10 -8.64
CA THR A 79 1.05 -8.31 -7.21
C THR A 79 1.25 -9.79 -6.92
N THR A 80 1.90 -10.08 -5.79
CA THR A 80 2.03 -11.43 -5.26
C THR A 80 1.41 -11.53 -3.87
N ASP A 81 1.15 -12.75 -3.41
CA ASP A 81 0.61 -13.01 -2.07
C ASP A 81 1.53 -12.52 -0.93
N LYS A 82 2.79 -12.30 -1.25
CA LYS A 82 3.80 -11.78 -0.29
C LYS A 82 3.86 -10.25 -0.23
N GLY A 83 2.99 -9.55 -0.95
CA GLY A 83 2.96 -8.10 -0.97
C GLY A 83 3.96 -7.46 -1.94
N ALA A 84 4.53 -8.21 -2.86
CA ALA A 84 5.31 -7.64 -3.94
C ALA A 84 4.40 -6.94 -4.94
N ILE A 85 4.84 -5.83 -5.50
CA ILE A 85 4.14 -5.09 -6.53
C ILE A 85 5.11 -4.63 -7.60
N LYS A 86 4.68 -4.71 -8.86
CA LYS A 86 5.39 -4.18 -10.02
C LYS A 86 4.43 -3.41 -10.91
N PHE A 87 4.89 -2.30 -11.43
CA PHE A 87 4.16 -1.51 -12.41
C PHE A 87 4.84 -1.65 -13.77
N GLY A 88 4.03 -1.83 -14.80
CA GLY A 88 4.47 -1.79 -16.19
C GLY A 88 4.66 -0.35 -16.68
N ALA A 89 4.79 -0.20 -18.00
CA ALA A 89 4.91 1.12 -18.61
C ALA A 89 3.64 1.93 -18.35
N LEU A 90 3.80 3.16 -17.89
CA LEU A 90 2.72 4.12 -17.72
C LEU A 90 2.53 4.91 -19.00
N ALA A 91 1.31 4.89 -19.50
CA ALA A 91 0.86 5.75 -20.59
C ALA A 91 0.03 6.90 -20.03
N GLY A 92 0.14 8.06 -20.61
CA GLY A 92 -0.61 9.22 -20.16
C GLY A 92 -0.81 10.26 -21.26
N THR A 93 -1.81 11.12 -21.06
CA THR A 93 -2.01 12.30 -21.90
C THR A 93 -0.93 13.31 -21.55
N ARG A 94 -0.28 13.90 -22.58
CA ARG A 94 0.71 14.94 -22.35
C ARG A 94 0.01 16.29 -22.19
N MET A 95 -0.05 16.76 -20.96
CA MET A 95 -0.54 18.10 -20.63
C MET A 95 0.52 18.81 -19.79
N VAL A 96 0.69 20.10 -20.01
CA VAL A 96 1.63 20.94 -19.26
C VAL A 96 0.86 21.69 -18.17
N CYS A 97 1.32 21.56 -16.92
CA CYS A 97 0.77 22.29 -15.80
C CYS A 97 1.84 22.63 -14.76
N PRO A 98 1.57 23.58 -13.83
CA PRO A 98 2.57 24.01 -12.85
C PRO A 98 3.11 22.93 -11.92
N LYS A 99 2.37 21.84 -11.72
CA LYS A 99 2.73 20.74 -10.81
C LYS A 99 3.33 19.50 -11.52
N MET A 100 3.80 19.65 -12.74
CA MET A 100 4.42 18.54 -13.52
C MET A 100 5.61 17.88 -12.82
N GLN A 101 6.29 18.60 -11.95
CA GLN A 101 7.41 18.03 -11.19
C GLN A 101 6.96 16.85 -10.33
N TYR A 102 5.77 16.95 -9.73
CA TYR A 102 5.20 15.84 -8.96
C TYR A 102 4.89 14.61 -9.84
N GLU A 103 4.45 14.81 -11.08
CA GLU A 103 4.21 13.70 -12.01
C GLU A 103 5.50 12.98 -12.40
N ALA A 104 6.57 13.73 -12.66
CA ALA A 104 7.88 13.18 -13.00
C ALA A 104 8.44 12.35 -11.83
N ASP A 105 8.39 12.89 -10.63
CA ASP A 105 8.83 12.20 -9.43
C ASP A 105 7.96 10.97 -9.13
N PHE A 106 6.65 11.10 -9.23
CA PHE A 106 5.71 9.99 -9.06
C PHE A 106 6.02 8.85 -10.05
N THR A 107 6.16 9.16 -11.33
CA THR A 107 6.45 8.16 -12.37
C THR A 107 7.76 7.43 -12.08
N ARG A 108 8.79 8.17 -11.70
CA ARG A 108 10.09 7.59 -11.33
C ARG A 108 9.98 6.64 -10.14
N ILE A 109 9.27 7.07 -9.10
CA ILE A 109 9.10 6.30 -7.86
C ILE A 109 8.27 5.03 -8.11
N ILE A 110 7.16 5.15 -8.85
CA ILE A 110 6.27 4.02 -9.09
C ILE A 110 6.98 2.89 -9.86
N HIS A 111 7.89 3.22 -10.76
CA HIS A 111 8.71 2.23 -11.47
C HIS A 111 9.75 1.53 -10.58
N GLN A 112 10.10 2.13 -9.46
CA GLN A 112 11.04 1.56 -8.48
C GLN A 112 10.32 0.77 -7.39
N ALA A 113 9.00 0.72 -7.40
CA ALA A 113 8.22 0.02 -6.40
C ALA A 113 8.54 -1.48 -6.38
N THR A 114 8.74 -2.02 -5.18
CA THR A 114 9.00 -3.45 -4.95
C THR A 114 7.91 -4.12 -4.14
N HIS A 115 7.33 -3.43 -3.17
CA HIS A 115 6.33 -3.95 -2.26
C HIS A 115 5.23 -2.93 -1.98
N PHE A 116 4.09 -3.44 -1.51
CA PHE A 116 3.02 -2.61 -0.98
C PHE A 116 2.51 -3.16 0.35
N GLU A 117 1.98 -2.29 1.17
CA GLU A 117 1.31 -2.62 2.42
C GLU A 117 0.00 -1.83 2.52
N ILE A 118 -1.01 -2.43 3.12
CA ILE A 118 -2.26 -1.74 3.46
C ILE A 118 -2.41 -1.76 4.97
N ASP A 119 -2.59 -0.57 5.54
CA ASP A 119 -2.84 -0.36 6.96
C ASP A 119 -4.11 0.49 7.13
N GLY A 120 -5.23 -0.20 7.35
CA GLY A 120 -6.54 0.43 7.43
C GLY A 120 -6.93 1.09 6.10
N ASP A 121 -6.99 2.40 6.09
CA ASP A 121 -7.30 3.25 4.92
C ASP A 121 -6.05 3.81 4.23
N LEU A 122 -4.85 3.34 4.60
CA LEU A 122 -3.60 3.76 4.01
C LEU A 122 -3.02 2.68 3.11
N LEU A 123 -2.57 3.07 1.94
CA LEU A 123 -1.77 2.25 1.02
C LEU A 123 -0.35 2.81 0.99
N LEU A 124 0.61 1.96 1.32
CA LEU A 124 2.03 2.28 1.33
C LEU A 124 2.70 1.56 0.17
N ILE A 125 3.40 2.31 -0.68
CA ILE A 125 4.25 1.76 -1.73
C ILE A 125 5.70 1.89 -1.28
N LEU A 126 6.41 0.76 -1.27
CA LEU A 126 7.77 0.67 -0.80
C LEU A 126 8.73 0.33 -1.93
N SER A 127 9.94 0.84 -1.82
CA SER A 127 11.08 0.46 -2.65
C SER A 127 12.20 0.01 -1.72
N ASN A 128 12.61 -1.26 -1.82
CA ASN A 128 13.66 -1.86 -0.98
C ASN A 128 13.47 -1.64 0.54
N GLY A 129 12.21 -1.71 1.00
CA GLY A 129 11.87 -1.54 2.41
C GLY A 129 11.62 -0.10 2.85
N GLU A 130 11.87 0.89 2.00
CA GLU A 130 11.59 2.29 2.29
C GLU A 130 10.23 2.70 1.75
N ARG A 131 9.45 3.42 2.56
CA ARG A 131 8.16 4.00 2.15
C ARG A 131 8.40 5.17 1.21
N GLN A 132 8.00 5.01 -0.04
CA GLN A 132 8.16 6.04 -1.07
C GLN A 132 6.87 6.82 -1.30
N LEU A 133 5.73 6.15 -1.33
CA LEU A 133 4.42 6.76 -1.53
C LEU A 133 3.47 6.32 -0.42
N VAL A 134 2.65 7.25 0.03
CA VAL A 134 1.56 7.00 0.97
C VAL A 134 0.28 7.54 0.36
N PHE A 135 -0.68 6.66 0.16
CA PHE A 135 -2.02 6.98 -0.31
C PHE A 135 -3.03 6.79 0.82
N LYS A 136 -4.13 7.50 0.73
CA LYS A 136 -5.30 7.34 1.58
C LYS A 136 -6.52 6.98 0.74
N ALA A 137 -7.33 6.06 1.25
CA ALA A 137 -8.62 5.75 0.66
C ALA A 137 -9.58 6.95 0.77
N LYS A 138 -10.28 7.24 -0.33
CA LYS A 138 -11.32 8.28 -0.38
C LYS A 138 -12.67 7.73 0.06
#